data_1e1c10f55b0d3f3c19521ca73a033e52
#
_entry.id   1e1c10f55b0d3f3c19521ca73a033e52
#
_cell.length_a   1.000
_cell.length_b   1.000
_cell.length_c   1.000
_cell.angle_alpha   90.00
_cell.angle_beta   90.00
_cell.angle_gamma   90.00
#
_symmetry.space_group_name_H-M   'P 1'
#
loop_
_entity.id
_entity.type
_entity.pdbx_description
1 polymer ?
#
loop_
_entity_poly.entity_id
_entity_poly.type
_entity_poly.pdbx_seq_one_letter_code
_entity_poly.pdbx_strand_id
1 'polypeptide(L)'
;SDIDILFLCNPNNPTGHTIPPELMERISAKCRETGTFLVVDECFLDFVEGGRERSARQFLSDNSAILKAFTKIYAMPGIRLGYALFGSSEAAEKAASTGQAWSVSTPAQAAGIAALRLDGYVEKTVEVISTEREFIQNGLRSLGLEYVPSEANFILFRRGLPLDELLSQRGIALRNCENYDGLEPGWFRTAVRLREENALLLAALREVLNG
;
A
#
# COMPACT_ATOMS: atom_id res chain seq x y z
N SER A 1 -18.11 5.34 -22.06
CA SER A 1 -17.79 4.45 -20.91
C SER A 1 -18.96 4.56 -19.93
N ASP A 2 -19.45 3.42 -19.43
CA ASP A 2 -20.54 3.39 -18.45
C ASP A 2 -19.98 3.38 -17.01
N ILE A 3 -18.73 3.85 -16.84
CA ILE A 3 -18.03 3.91 -15.56
C ILE A 3 -18.01 5.36 -15.09
N ASP A 4 -18.65 5.63 -13.95
CA ASP A 4 -18.67 6.96 -13.34
C ASP A 4 -17.40 7.23 -12.54
N ILE A 5 -16.89 6.22 -11.80
CA ILE A 5 -15.70 6.34 -10.96
C ILE A 5 -14.79 5.14 -11.17
N LEU A 6 -13.49 5.40 -11.36
CA LEU A 6 -12.44 4.38 -11.42
C LEU A 6 -11.53 4.53 -10.19
N PHE A 7 -11.41 3.48 -9.37
CA PHE A 7 -10.45 3.39 -8.28
C PHE A 7 -9.22 2.59 -8.69
N LEU A 8 -8.03 3.14 -8.46
CA LEU A 8 -6.75 2.47 -8.67
C LEU A 8 -5.90 2.53 -7.41
N CYS A 9 -5.23 1.42 -7.05
CA CYS A 9 -4.22 1.42 -6.00
C CYS A 9 -2.82 1.55 -6.61
N ASN A 10 -2.04 2.51 -6.13
CA ASN A 10 -0.66 2.74 -6.57
C ASN A 10 0.28 2.99 -5.36
N PRO A 11 1.09 2.00 -4.92
CA PRO A 11 1.21 0.64 -5.46
C PRO A 11 -0.04 -0.22 -5.23
N ASN A 12 -0.23 -1.20 -6.11
CA ASN A 12 -1.35 -2.13 -5.99
C ASN A 12 -1.21 -3.04 -4.75
N ASN A 13 -2.30 -3.23 -4.04
CA ASN A 13 -2.42 -4.19 -2.95
C ASN A 13 -3.30 -5.37 -3.44
N PRO A 14 -2.78 -6.62 -3.53
CA PRO A 14 -1.67 -7.14 -2.72
C PRO A 14 -0.32 -7.32 -3.43
N THR A 15 -0.14 -6.95 -4.69
CA THR A 15 1.08 -7.24 -5.47
C THR A 15 2.28 -6.37 -5.13
N GLY A 16 2.03 -5.14 -4.65
CA GLY A 16 3.09 -4.17 -4.35
C GLY A 16 3.70 -3.48 -5.57
N HIS A 17 3.13 -3.68 -6.76
CA HIS A 17 3.60 -3.03 -8.00
C HIS A 17 3.06 -1.61 -8.12
N THR A 18 3.91 -0.70 -8.55
CA THR A 18 3.49 0.65 -8.94
C THR A 18 3.01 0.67 -10.40
N ILE A 19 2.13 1.62 -10.70
CA ILE A 19 1.70 1.89 -12.08
C ILE A 19 2.79 2.78 -12.71
N PRO A 20 3.36 2.38 -13.88
CA PRO A 20 4.32 3.22 -14.59
C PRO A 20 3.72 4.59 -14.92
N PRO A 21 4.50 5.70 -14.81
CA PRO A 21 4.00 7.06 -15.04
C PRO A 21 3.31 7.23 -16.40
N GLU A 22 3.86 6.63 -17.46
CA GLU A 22 3.28 6.71 -18.82
C GLU A 22 1.92 6.02 -18.92
N LEU A 23 1.73 4.94 -18.14
CA LEU A 23 0.43 4.27 -18.07
C LEU A 23 -0.55 5.09 -17.24
N MET A 24 -0.11 5.68 -16.12
CA MET A 24 -0.94 6.56 -15.29
C MET A 24 -1.41 7.78 -16.09
N GLU A 25 -0.53 8.39 -16.87
CA GLU A 25 -0.86 9.49 -17.78
C GLU A 25 -1.97 9.11 -18.77
N ARG A 26 -1.82 7.96 -19.44
CA ARG A 26 -2.82 7.43 -20.40
C ARG A 26 -4.16 7.15 -19.72
N ILE A 27 -4.16 6.59 -18.52
CA ILE A 27 -5.38 6.33 -17.75
C ILE A 27 -6.05 7.65 -17.38
N SER A 28 -5.28 8.62 -16.85
CA SER A 28 -5.80 9.95 -16.49
C SER A 28 -6.39 10.67 -17.72
N ALA A 29 -5.70 10.65 -18.84
CA ALA A 29 -6.20 11.22 -20.09
C ALA A 29 -7.52 10.55 -20.54
N LYS A 30 -7.59 9.21 -20.46
CA LYS A 30 -8.80 8.47 -20.83
C LYS A 30 -9.97 8.78 -19.91
N CYS A 31 -9.73 8.89 -18.61
CA CYS A 31 -10.76 9.27 -17.65
C CYS A 31 -11.32 10.68 -17.93
N ARG A 32 -10.46 11.63 -18.33
CA ARG A 32 -10.92 12.98 -18.76
C ARG A 32 -11.79 12.91 -20.01
N GLU A 33 -11.37 12.17 -21.02
CA GLU A 33 -12.12 12.02 -22.28
C GLU A 33 -13.51 11.42 -22.07
N THR A 34 -13.65 10.48 -21.13
CA THR A 34 -14.90 9.75 -20.89
C THR A 34 -15.76 10.36 -19.78
N GLY A 35 -15.30 11.40 -19.09
CA GLY A 35 -15.98 11.98 -17.93
C GLY A 35 -15.94 11.10 -16.68
N THR A 36 -15.11 10.03 -16.68
CA THR A 36 -14.92 9.14 -15.53
C THR A 36 -14.13 9.85 -14.43
N PHE A 37 -14.58 9.82 -13.16
CA PHE A 37 -13.80 10.36 -12.05
C PHE A 37 -12.73 9.36 -11.62
N LEU A 38 -11.46 9.76 -11.63
CA LEU A 38 -10.33 8.92 -11.27
C LEU A 38 -9.95 9.13 -9.80
N VAL A 39 -9.95 8.05 -9.01
CA VAL A 39 -9.42 8.05 -7.63
C VAL A 39 -8.20 7.13 -7.55
N VAL A 40 -7.05 7.69 -7.18
CA VAL A 40 -5.81 6.92 -7.01
C VAL A 40 -5.49 6.80 -5.52
N ASP A 41 -5.50 5.58 -4.99
CA ASP A 41 -5.09 5.29 -3.62
C ASP A 41 -3.57 5.13 -3.55
N GLU A 42 -2.90 6.13 -3.00
CA GLU A 42 -1.45 6.18 -2.80
C GLU A 42 -1.06 5.97 -1.31
N CYS A 43 -1.89 5.32 -0.51
CA CYS A 43 -1.61 5.13 0.92
C CYS A 43 -0.31 4.36 1.21
N PHE A 44 0.23 3.63 0.23
CA PHE A 44 1.49 2.89 0.36
C PHE A 44 2.63 3.46 -0.49
N LEU A 45 2.40 4.51 -1.27
CA LEU A 45 3.40 5.03 -2.20
C LEU A 45 4.61 5.63 -1.49
N ASP A 46 4.44 6.15 -0.29
CA ASP A 46 5.52 6.74 0.51
C ASP A 46 6.56 5.70 1.02
N PHE A 47 6.32 4.39 0.84
CA PHE A 47 7.28 3.32 1.09
C PHE A 47 8.10 2.93 -0.14
N VAL A 48 7.75 3.47 -1.30
CA VAL A 48 8.38 3.13 -2.58
C VAL A 48 9.57 4.04 -2.81
N GLU A 49 10.69 3.47 -3.22
CA GLU A 49 11.86 4.24 -3.64
C GLU A 49 11.52 5.07 -4.89
N GLY A 50 11.78 6.38 -4.83
CA GLY A 50 11.33 7.31 -5.88
C GLY A 50 9.80 7.42 -5.98
N GLY A 51 9.06 7.09 -4.93
CA GLY A 51 7.59 7.09 -4.96
C GLY A 51 6.99 8.47 -5.21
N ARG A 52 7.67 9.54 -4.81
CA ARG A 52 7.21 10.92 -5.04
C ARG A 52 7.12 11.25 -6.53
N GLU A 53 8.09 10.79 -7.32
CA GLU A 53 8.17 10.96 -8.77
C GLU A 53 7.18 10.05 -9.51
N ARG A 54 6.69 9.00 -8.85
CA ARG A 54 5.69 8.04 -9.37
C ARG A 54 4.26 8.39 -8.96
N SER A 55 4.08 9.47 -8.21
CA SER A 55 2.76 9.91 -7.78
C SER A 55 1.91 10.38 -8.97
N ALA A 56 0.64 10.01 -8.97
CA ALA A 56 -0.36 10.50 -9.91
C ALA A 56 -0.60 12.02 -9.80
N ARG A 57 0.02 12.70 -8.82
CA ARG A 57 -0.11 14.14 -8.58
C ARG A 57 0.20 14.98 -9.82
N GLN A 58 1.17 14.55 -10.62
CA GLN A 58 1.55 15.24 -11.87
C GLN A 58 0.46 15.15 -12.97
N PHE A 59 -0.51 14.24 -12.82
CA PHE A 59 -1.60 14.01 -13.76
C PHE A 59 -2.97 14.40 -13.18
N LEU A 60 -3.01 15.08 -12.03
CA LEU A 60 -4.26 15.56 -11.42
C LEU A 60 -5.01 16.48 -12.40
N SER A 61 -6.31 16.27 -12.46
CA SER A 61 -7.25 17.01 -13.29
C SER A 61 -8.57 17.22 -12.54
N ASP A 62 -9.45 18.07 -13.04
CA ASP A 62 -10.71 18.44 -12.36
C ASP A 62 -11.59 17.24 -11.98
N ASN A 63 -11.46 16.12 -12.70
CA ASN A 63 -12.15 14.87 -12.44
C ASN A 63 -11.26 13.81 -11.78
N SER A 64 -10.33 14.20 -10.92
CA SER A 64 -9.48 13.24 -10.23
C SER A 64 -9.15 13.61 -8.79
N ALA A 65 -8.85 12.57 -7.99
CA ALA A 65 -8.38 12.69 -6.62
C ALA A 65 -7.32 11.64 -6.29
N ILE A 66 -6.42 11.99 -5.37
CA ILE A 66 -5.42 11.08 -4.80
C ILE A 66 -5.69 10.94 -3.31
N LEU A 67 -5.73 9.72 -2.82
CA LEU A 67 -5.87 9.42 -1.39
C LEU A 67 -4.50 9.14 -0.78
N LYS A 68 -4.24 9.74 0.38
CA LYS A 68 -3.02 9.56 1.18
C LYS A 68 -3.39 9.28 2.62
N ALA A 69 -2.56 8.50 3.33
CA ALA A 69 -2.84 8.14 4.71
C ALA A 69 -1.60 8.22 5.60
N PHE A 70 -1.77 8.76 6.80
CA PHE A 70 -0.77 8.71 7.87
C PHE A 70 -0.70 7.35 8.55
N THR A 71 -1.76 6.55 8.41
CA THR A 71 -1.94 5.27 9.11
C THR A 71 -0.82 4.27 8.87
N LYS A 72 -0.18 4.32 7.70
CA LYS A 72 0.86 3.37 7.28
C LYS A 72 2.24 3.95 7.50
N ILE A 73 2.59 4.99 6.77
CA ILE A 73 3.94 5.57 6.77
C ILE A 73 4.37 6.07 8.15
N TYR A 74 3.48 6.66 8.94
CA TYR A 74 3.75 7.12 10.29
C TYR A 74 3.31 6.16 11.40
N ALA A 75 2.99 4.90 11.06
CA ALA A 75 2.59 3.85 12.01
C ALA A 75 1.46 4.27 12.99
N MET A 76 0.49 5.06 12.54
CA MET A 76 -0.61 5.61 13.34
C MET A 76 -1.99 5.05 12.95
N PRO A 77 -2.20 3.72 12.87
CA PRO A 77 -3.47 3.17 12.35
C PRO A 77 -4.67 3.52 13.24
N GLY A 78 -4.49 3.65 14.56
CA GLY A 78 -5.54 3.99 15.51
C GLY A 78 -5.98 5.45 15.47
N ILE A 79 -5.15 6.35 14.98
CA ILE A 79 -5.41 7.79 14.91
C ILE A 79 -6.43 8.14 13.80
N ARG A 80 -6.59 7.29 12.79
CA ARG A 80 -7.55 7.45 11.68
C ARG A 80 -7.37 8.76 10.90
N LEU A 81 -6.14 9.09 10.51
CA LEU A 81 -5.80 10.29 9.78
C LEU A 81 -5.40 9.97 8.33
N GLY A 82 -5.95 10.72 7.41
CA GLY A 82 -5.61 10.71 5.99
C GLY A 82 -6.05 12.01 5.35
N TYR A 83 -5.74 12.16 4.07
CA TYR A 83 -6.15 13.33 3.29
C TYR A 83 -6.32 12.95 1.83
N ALA A 84 -7.04 13.79 1.10
CA ALA A 84 -7.18 13.69 -0.35
C ALA A 84 -6.64 14.95 -1.02
N LEU A 85 -5.99 14.77 -2.16
CA LEU A 85 -5.60 15.84 -3.07
C LEU A 85 -6.58 15.80 -4.25
N PHE A 86 -7.28 16.87 -4.50
CA PHE A 86 -8.20 17.00 -5.64
C PHE A 86 -7.57 17.87 -6.71
N GLY A 87 -7.92 17.62 -7.96
CA GLY A 87 -7.48 18.44 -9.08
C GLY A 87 -8.23 19.77 -9.19
N SER A 88 -9.41 19.90 -8.56
CA SER A 88 -10.17 21.15 -8.48
C SER A 88 -10.69 21.45 -7.08
N SER A 89 -10.87 22.74 -6.75
CA SER A 89 -11.49 23.17 -5.51
C SER A 89 -12.96 22.77 -5.42
N GLU A 90 -13.69 22.79 -6.54
CA GLU A 90 -15.09 22.37 -6.60
C GLU A 90 -15.27 20.91 -6.18
N ALA A 91 -14.43 20.00 -6.69
CA ALA A 91 -14.46 18.59 -6.30
C ALA A 91 -14.11 18.40 -4.81
N ALA A 92 -13.13 19.16 -4.31
CA ALA A 92 -12.76 19.15 -2.90
C ALA A 92 -13.90 19.64 -1.98
N GLU A 93 -14.55 20.74 -2.32
CA GLU A 93 -15.68 21.30 -1.58
C GLU A 93 -16.89 20.36 -1.58
N LYS A 94 -17.18 19.74 -2.74
CA LYS A 94 -18.25 18.75 -2.87
C LYS A 94 -17.98 17.53 -1.98
N ALA A 95 -16.77 17.01 -2.01
CA ALA A 95 -16.37 15.91 -1.13
C ALA A 95 -16.46 16.30 0.35
N ALA A 96 -16.01 17.50 0.74
CA ALA A 96 -16.08 17.98 2.10
C ALA A 96 -17.53 18.17 2.58
N SER A 97 -18.44 18.64 1.71
CA SER A 97 -19.84 18.87 2.06
C SER A 97 -20.63 17.57 2.32
N THR A 98 -20.17 16.43 1.81
CA THR A 98 -20.78 15.12 2.03
C THR A 98 -20.18 14.39 3.24
N GLY A 99 -19.08 14.92 3.80
CA GLY A 99 -18.40 14.35 4.94
C GLY A 99 -19.08 14.63 6.27
N GLN A 100 -18.63 13.94 7.32
CA GLN A 100 -19.10 14.20 8.69
C GLN A 100 -18.50 15.53 9.21
N ALA A 101 -19.31 16.31 9.93
CA ALA A 101 -18.77 17.39 10.74
C ALA A 101 -17.77 16.83 11.77
N TRP A 102 -16.67 17.57 12.01
CA TRP A 102 -15.62 17.14 12.97
C TRP A 102 -14.95 15.80 12.61
N SER A 103 -14.79 15.52 11.33
CA SER A 103 -14.24 14.25 10.80
C SER A 103 -12.83 13.91 11.32
N VAL A 104 -12.03 14.91 11.72
CA VAL A 104 -10.67 14.73 12.24
C VAL A 104 -10.62 15.16 13.71
N SER A 105 -10.33 14.20 14.60
CA SER A 105 -10.24 14.46 16.03
C SER A 105 -9.04 15.37 16.38
N THR A 106 -9.13 16.12 17.49
CA THR A 106 -8.02 16.96 17.96
C THR A 106 -6.70 16.19 18.17
N PRO A 107 -6.68 14.97 18.76
CA PRO A 107 -5.47 14.17 18.81
C PRO A 107 -4.90 13.80 17.44
N ALA A 108 -5.77 13.53 16.44
CA ALA A 108 -5.33 13.23 15.09
C ALA A 108 -4.68 14.46 14.41
N GLN A 109 -5.25 15.64 14.61
CA GLN A 109 -4.66 16.88 14.09
C GLN A 109 -3.28 17.13 14.70
N ALA A 110 -3.14 17.01 16.03
CA ALA A 110 -1.87 17.19 16.71
C ALA A 110 -0.82 16.17 16.26
N ALA A 111 -1.20 14.89 16.15
CA ALA A 111 -0.32 13.83 15.68
C ALA A 111 0.13 14.05 14.22
N GLY A 112 -0.79 14.45 13.33
CA GLY A 112 -0.47 14.76 11.94
C GLY A 112 0.50 15.91 11.80
N ILE A 113 0.29 17.00 12.53
CA ILE A 113 1.21 18.16 12.55
C ILE A 113 2.60 17.72 13.04
N ALA A 114 2.68 16.93 14.12
CA ALA A 114 3.93 16.42 14.63
C ALA A 114 4.64 15.51 13.61
N ALA A 115 3.92 14.61 12.95
CA ALA A 115 4.45 13.71 11.94
C ALA A 115 5.06 14.45 10.74
N LEU A 116 4.39 15.52 10.26
CA LEU A 116 4.87 16.33 9.14
C LEU A 116 6.13 17.14 9.45
N ARG A 117 6.51 17.26 10.73
CA ARG A 117 7.73 17.94 11.18
C ARG A 117 8.93 16.98 11.34
N LEU A 118 8.76 15.70 11.07
CA LEU A 118 9.83 14.70 11.17
C LEU A 118 10.68 14.72 9.89
N ASP A 119 11.70 15.55 9.87
CA ASP A 119 12.63 15.62 8.75
C ASP A 119 13.36 14.28 8.55
N GLY A 120 13.49 13.83 7.30
CA GLY A 120 14.18 12.60 6.94
C GLY A 120 13.50 11.29 7.37
N TYR A 121 12.32 11.34 7.99
CA TYR A 121 11.63 10.14 8.46
C TYR A 121 11.19 9.22 7.32
N VAL A 122 10.61 9.79 6.26
CA VAL A 122 10.13 9.02 5.10
C VAL A 122 11.31 8.37 4.38
N GLU A 123 12.38 9.13 4.12
CA GLU A 123 13.58 8.67 3.45
C GLU A 123 14.24 7.51 4.20
N LYS A 124 14.40 7.65 5.53
CA LYS A 124 14.92 6.59 6.38
C LYS A 124 14.01 5.36 6.40
N THR A 125 12.70 5.56 6.39
CA THR A 125 11.73 4.45 6.33
C THR A 125 11.87 3.70 5.00
N VAL A 126 11.99 4.40 3.87
CA VAL A 126 12.19 3.80 2.55
C VAL A 126 13.47 2.97 2.52
N GLU A 127 14.59 3.48 3.05
CA GLU A 127 15.86 2.76 3.13
C GLU A 127 15.73 1.44 3.92
N VAL A 128 15.13 1.49 5.11
CA VAL A 128 14.90 0.30 5.93
C VAL A 128 14.01 -0.70 5.21
N ILE A 129 12.87 -0.24 4.68
CA ILE A 129 11.92 -1.11 3.98
C ILE A 129 12.55 -1.74 2.73
N SER A 130 13.32 -1.00 1.96
CA SER A 130 13.99 -1.51 0.77
C SER A 130 14.96 -2.64 1.12
N THR A 131 15.81 -2.42 2.13
CA THR A 131 16.78 -3.41 2.63
C THR A 131 16.08 -4.67 3.17
N GLU A 132 15.06 -4.49 3.99
CA GLU A 132 14.35 -5.60 4.61
C GLU A 132 13.45 -6.37 3.63
N ARG A 133 12.88 -5.70 2.65
CA ARG A 133 12.13 -6.32 1.55
C ARG A 133 13.03 -7.23 0.73
N GLU A 134 14.23 -6.77 0.38
CA GLU A 134 15.21 -7.59 -0.32
C GLU A 134 15.61 -8.84 0.49
N PHE A 135 15.83 -8.68 1.80
CA PHE A 135 16.11 -9.78 2.71
C PHE A 135 15.01 -10.84 2.68
N ILE A 136 13.75 -10.45 2.80
CA ILE A 136 12.61 -11.40 2.74
C ILE A 136 12.52 -12.05 1.36
N GLN A 137 12.61 -11.29 0.26
CA GLN A 137 12.52 -11.84 -1.09
C GLN A 137 13.62 -12.87 -1.36
N ASN A 138 14.85 -12.63 -0.90
CA ASN A 138 15.95 -13.58 -0.98
C ASN A 138 15.68 -14.82 -0.12
N GLY A 139 15.11 -14.66 1.07
CA GLY A 139 14.68 -15.77 1.93
C GLY A 139 13.61 -16.64 1.28
N LEU A 140 12.54 -16.02 0.74
CA LEU A 140 11.47 -16.74 0.04
C LEU A 140 12.02 -17.52 -1.17
N ARG A 141 12.91 -16.88 -1.95
CA ARG A 141 13.59 -17.54 -3.08
C ARG A 141 14.40 -18.77 -2.63
N SER A 142 15.16 -18.65 -1.54
CA SER A 142 15.95 -19.74 -0.97
C SER A 142 15.11 -20.92 -0.47
N LEU A 143 13.86 -20.65 -0.07
CA LEU A 143 12.87 -21.64 0.33
C LEU A 143 12.08 -22.24 -0.84
N GLY A 144 12.37 -21.83 -2.07
CA GLY A 144 11.64 -22.29 -3.27
C GLY A 144 10.18 -21.82 -3.33
N LEU A 145 9.86 -20.71 -2.66
CA LEU A 145 8.53 -20.12 -2.66
C LEU A 145 8.37 -19.17 -3.84
N GLU A 146 7.26 -19.29 -4.54
CA GLU A 146 6.85 -18.33 -5.56
C GLU A 146 6.46 -17.01 -4.88
N TYR A 147 6.95 -15.88 -5.38
CA TYR A 147 6.57 -14.56 -4.89
C TYR A 147 6.52 -13.53 -6.01
N VAL A 148 5.74 -12.48 -5.79
CA VAL A 148 5.67 -11.33 -6.67
C VAL A 148 6.68 -10.29 -6.17
N PRO A 149 7.67 -9.87 -7.01
CA PRO A 149 8.59 -8.79 -6.64
C PRO A 149 7.79 -7.54 -6.29
N SER A 150 7.97 -7.02 -5.08
CA SER A 150 7.22 -5.88 -4.58
C SER A 150 8.09 -4.62 -4.49
N GLU A 151 7.49 -3.45 -4.67
CA GLU A 151 8.08 -2.15 -4.41
C GLU A 151 7.57 -1.54 -3.08
N ALA A 152 6.52 -2.13 -2.49
CA ALA A 152 5.87 -1.67 -1.26
C ALA A 152 6.48 -2.29 0.01
N ASN A 153 5.86 -2.00 1.15
CA ASN A 153 6.23 -2.56 2.46
C ASN A 153 5.53 -3.89 2.78
N PHE A 154 5.15 -4.65 1.76
CA PHE A 154 4.58 -6.00 1.85
C PHE A 154 4.96 -6.82 0.63
N ILE A 155 4.88 -8.14 0.74
CA ILE A 155 5.22 -9.08 -0.33
C ILE A 155 4.10 -10.11 -0.46
N LEU A 156 3.64 -10.32 -1.68
CA LEU A 156 2.72 -11.39 -2.04
C LEU A 156 3.52 -12.62 -2.43
N PHE A 157 3.22 -13.78 -1.85
CA PHE A 157 3.89 -15.03 -2.13
C PHE A 157 2.91 -16.20 -2.09
N ARG A 158 3.28 -17.34 -2.68
CA ARG A 158 2.40 -18.50 -2.85
C ARG A 158 3.00 -19.77 -2.32
N ARG A 159 2.14 -20.58 -1.68
CA ARG A 159 2.37 -22.00 -1.36
C ARG A 159 1.02 -22.72 -1.22
N GLY A 160 0.91 -23.92 -1.78
CA GLY A 160 -0.29 -24.77 -1.67
C GLY A 160 -0.47 -25.47 -0.31
N LEU A 161 -0.11 -24.76 0.80
CA LEU A 161 -0.29 -25.19 2.18
C LEU A 161 -1.04 -24.11 2.93
N PRO A 162 -1.80 -24.41 3.99
CA PRO A 162 -2.50 -23.41 4.84
C PRO A 162 -1.50 -22.69 5.77
N LEU A 163 -0.61 -21.88 5.18
CA LEU A 163 0.49 -21.24 5.92
C LEU A 163 0.01 -20.27 6.99
N ASP A 164 -1.13 -19.65 6.80
CA ASP A 164 -1.76 -18.76 7.79
C ASP A 164 -2.12 -19.51 9.07
N GLU A 165 -2.71 -20.71 8.97
CA GLU A 165 -3.02 -21.57 10.11
C GLU A 165 -1.76 -22.11 10.77
N LEU A 166 -0.82 -22.65 9.98
CA LEU A 166 0.40 -23.28 10.48
C LEU A 166 1.33 -22.28 11.18
N LEU A 167 1.43 -21.06 10.67
CA LEU A 167 2.24 -20.00 11.26
C LEU A 167 1.52 -19.30 12.43
N SER A 168 0.19 -19.25 12.42
CA SER A 168 -0.59 -18.75 13.56
C SER A 168 -0.29 -19.53 14.85
N GLN A 169 -0.10 -20.84 14.76
CA GLN A 169 0.30 -21.68 15.90
C GLN A 169 1.68 -21.32 16.47
N ARG A 170 2.49 -20.57 15.70
CA ARG A 170 3.81 -20.03 16.09
C ARG A 170 3.77 -18.53 16.42
N GLY A 171 2.58 -17.96 16.57
CA GLY A 171 2.39 -16.53 16.85
C GLY A 171 2.67 -15.60 15.67
N ILE A 172 2.73 -16.13 14.44
CA ILE A 172 2.98 -15.35 13.23
C ILE A 172 1.69 -15.27 12.41
N ALA A 173 1.18 -14.06 12.19
CA ALA A 173 0.00 -13.81 11.38
C ALA A 173 0.38 -13.53 9.93
N LEU A 174 -0.19 -14.29 9.00
CA LEU A 174 -0.17 -14.00 7.56
C LEU A 174 -1.54 -13.53 7.08
N ARG A 175 -1.54 -12.66 6.09
CA ARG A 175 -2.77 -12.29 5.39
C ARG A 175 -3.03 -13.33 4.28
N ASN A 176 -4.05 -14.16 4.44
CA ASN A 176 -4.59 -15.01 3.37
C ASN A 176 -5.26 -14.10 2.31
N CYS A 177 -4.88 -14.28 1.04
CA CYS A 177 -5.31 -13.44 -0.08
C CYS A 177 -6.28 -14.14 -1.04
N GLU A 178 -6.83 -15.30 -0.69
CA GLU A 178 -7.78 -16.04 -1.54
C GLU A 178 -9.09 -15.28 -1.82
N ASN A 179 -9.40 -14.26 -1.00
CA ASN A 179 -10.57 -13.41 -1.18
C ASN A 179 -10.37 -12.26 -2.19
N TYR A 180 -9.20 -12.17 -2.83
CA TYR A 180 -8.98 -11.23 -3.93
C TYR A 180 -9.37 -11.87 -5.25
N ASP A 181 -10.17 -11.16 -6.06
CA ASP A 181 -10.52 -11.60 -7.39
C ASP A 181 -9.26 -11.84 -8.24
N GLY A 182 -9.17 -13.01 -8.87
CA GLY A 182 -8.02 -13.41 -9.67
C GLY A 182 -6.85 -14.04 -8.90
N LEU A 183 -6.94 -14.17 -7.57
CA LEU A 183 -6.00 -14.97 -6.79
C LEU A 183 -6.64 -16.32 -6.41
N GLU A 184 -5.90 -17.38 -6.69
CA GLU A 184 -6.27 -18.75 -6.26
C GLU A 184 -5.91 -18.99 -4.78
N PRO A 185 -6.44 -20.02 -4.12
CA PRO A 185 -5.99 -20.44 -2.79
C PRO A 185 -4.47 -20.65 -2.72
N GLY A 186 -3.89 -20.34 -1.57
CA GLY A 186 -2.47 -20.48 -1.32
C GLY A 186 -1.64 -19.22 -1.57
N TRP A 187 -2.28 -18.10 -1.92
CA TRP A 187 -1.63 -16.80 -1.94
C TRP A 187 -1.71 -16.10 -0.58
N PHE A 188 -0.57 -15.65 -0.10
CA PHE A 188 -0.43 -14.97 1.19
C PHE A 188 0.33 -13.66 1.02
N ARG A 189 0.00 -12.68 1.85
CA ARG A 189 0.74 -11.42 1.95
C ARG A 189 1.39 -11.29 3.32
N THR A 190 2.68 -11.02 3.35
CA THR A 190 3.42 -10.65 4.56
C THR A 190 3.80 -9.18 4.54
N ALA A 191 3.86 -8.55 5.73
CA ALA A 191 4.45 -7.23 5.86
C ALA A 191 5.98 -7.32 5.88
N VAL A 192 6.65 -6.29 5.36
CA VAL A 192 8.07 -6.06 5.59
C VAL A 192 8.22 -5.39 6.95
N ARG A 193 8.98 -6.02 7.86
CA ARG A 193 9.19 -5.58 9.23
C ARG A 193 10.68 -5.38 9.50
N LEU A 194 11.08 -5.30 10.76
CA LEU A 194 12.48 -5.23 11.13
C LEU A 194 13.17 -6.60 10.98
N ARG A 195 14.50 -6.61 10.86
CA ARG A 195 15.34 -7.79 10.60
C ARG A 195 15.00 -8.99 11.47
N GLU A 196 14.85 -8.77 12.76
CA GLU A 196 14.58 -9.85 13.72
C GLU A 196 13.23 -10.54 13.43
N GLU A 197 12.18 -9.78 13.18
CA GLU A 197 10.84 -10.31 12.90
C GLU A 197 10.80 -10.99 11.53
N ASN A 198 11.49 -10.41 10.53
CA ASN A 198 11.61 -11.01 9.20
C ASN A 198 12.39 -12.33 9.23
N ALA A 199 13.44 -12.41 10.04
CA ALA A 199 14.21 -13.63 10.24
C ALA A 199 13.36 -14.72 10.93
N LEU A 200 12.55 -14.36 11.93
CA LEU A 200 11.60 -15.28 12.57
C LEU A 200 10.58 -15.84 11.58
N LEU A 201 10.03 -15.00 10.73
CA LEU A 201 9.11 -15.44 9.67
C LEU A 201 9.78 -16.47 8.75
N LEU A 202 10.98 -16.18 8.25
CA LEU A 202 11.71 -17.09 7.35
C LEU A 202 12.12 -18.39 8.03
N ALA A 203 12.48 -18.36 9.31
CA ALA A 203 12.78 -19.55 10.09
C ALA A 203 11.52 -20.43 10.27
N ALA A 204 10.40 -19.84 10.65
CA ALA A 204 9.13 -20.54 10.83
C ALA A 204 8.60 -21.12 9.49
N LEU A 205 8.75 -20.39 8.38
CA LEU A 205 8.43 -20.91 7.05
C LEU A 205 9.29 -22.13 6.72
N ARG A 206 10.60 -22.10 7.00
CA ARG A 206 11.51 -23.23 6.78
C ARG A 206 11.10 -24.47 7.56
N GLU A 207 10.74 -24.31 8.84
CA GLU A 207 10.26 -25.41 9.67
C GLU A 207 8.99 -26.05 9.11
N VAL A 208 7.99 -25.22 8.74
CA VAL A 208 6.71 -25.69 8.19
C VAL A 208 6.87 -26.39 6.84
N LEU A 209 7.87 -25.98 6.05
CA LEU A 209 8.11 -26.59 4.73
C LEU A 209 8.92 -27.89 4.79
N ASN A 210 9.65 -28.14 5.88
CA ASN A 210 10.51 -29.32 6.06
C ASN A 210 9.87 -30.38 6.98
N GLY A 211 8.84 -30.07 7.70
CA GLY A 211 8.11 -30.98 8.60
C GLY A 211 6.93 -31.58 7.96
#